data_c623dd0f636c21744d5e76bd15d647a5
#
_entry.id   c623dd0f636c21744d5e76bd15d647a5
#
_cell.length_a   1.000
_cell.length_b   1.000
_cell.length_c   1.000
_cell.angle_alpha   90.00
_cell.angle_beta   90.00
_cell.angle_gamma   90.00
#
_symmetry.space_group_name_H-M   'P 1'
#
loop_
_entity.id
_entity.type
_entity.pdbx_description
1 polymer ?
#
loop_
_entity_poly.entity_id
_entity_poly.type
_entity_poly.pdbx_seq_one_letter_code
_entity_poly.pdbx_strand_id
1 'polypeptide(L)'
;MTFIATCKLGLESLVARELRALGIEVASVEDARVLFSGDYAVMARACLWLRTAERVLLVVDTFSATTFDALFEGTKAALWKPYLARNARIHVNGKSAKSTLFSVSDCQSIVKKAIVENLKRAYKTDTLPETGAEVIVEVGILKDVVTLALDCCGAGLSRRGYRTFNVPAPISETLGAAIVLLSQYNGDCPLIDPMCGSGTMPIEAAMIALHMAPGLGREFAAEAWPFLDAAVFSHAREAAREAVLRDVKPDILGCDIDAHAIDLCKKHAKKAGIMVTWAVRPVQQLQADNINGVIVCNPPYGERMLERKEAEALYRVMAKTFSTLDACSVNIITAHKDFERIYGRRADKRRKLSNGGMPCTLYQYFRR
;
A
#
# COMPACT_ATOMS: atom_id res chain seq x y z
N MET A 1 13.97 -6.76 17.27
CA MET A 1 14.41 -6.58 15.87
C MET A 1 13.84 -5.27 15.34
N THR A 2 14.48 -4.69 14.33
CA THR A 2 14.03 -3.46 13.69
C THR A 2 13.39 -3.80 12.35
N PHE A 3 12.24 -3.19 12.07
CA PHE A 3 11.50 -3.34 10.81
C PHE A 3 11.23 -1.99 10.18
N ILE A 4 11.01 -1.99 8.86
CA ILE A 4 10.62 -0.83 8.08
C ILE A 4 9.30 -1.14 7.38
N ALA A 5 8.29 -0.30 7.58
CA ALA A 5 7.11 -0.24 6.73
C ALA A 5 7.33 0.86 5.68
N THR A 6 7.55 0.47 4.41
CA THR A 6 7.67 1.46 3.32
C THR A 6 6.29 1.91 2.86
N CYS A 7 6.17 3.18 2.44
CA CYS A 7 4.90 3.72 1.95
C CYS A 7 5.12 4.78 0.87
N LYS A 8 4.04 5.23 0.24
CA LYS A 8 4.09 6.40 -0.64
C LYS A 8 4.29 7.67 0.18
N LEU A 9 5.03 8.62 -0.38
CA LEU A 9 5.21 9.95 0.22
C LEU A 9 3.86 10.59 0.56
N GLY A 10 3.77 11.13 1.78
CA GLY A 10 2.55 11.72 2.33
C GLY A 10 1.64 10.75 3.08
N LEU A 11 1.97 9.45 3.15
CA LEU A 11 1.23 8.44 3.90
C LEU A 11 1.92 7.97 5.18
N GLU A 12 3.10 8.47 5.50
CA GLU A 12 3.92 8.04 6.63
C GLU A 12 3.17 8.13 7.97
N SER A 13 2.51 9.27 8.19
CA SER A 13 1.71 9.49 9.41
C SER A 13 0.52 8.52 9.51
N LEU A 14 -0.02 8.07 8.38
CA LEU A 14 -1.11 7.11 8.33
C LEU A 14 -0.61 5.70 8.69
N VAL A 15 0.52 5.27 8.09
CA VAL A 15 1.17 3.99 8.44
C VAL A 15 1.56 3.95 9.91
N ALA A 16 2.13 5.05 10.43
CA ALA A 16 2.46 5.14 11.85
C ALA A 16 1.22 5.04 12.77
N ARG A 17 0.08 5.59 12.33
CA ARG A 17 -1.20 5.44 13.04
C ARG A 17 -1.70 4.00 13.00
N GLU A 18 -1.60 3.32 11.85
CA GLU A 18 -1.96 1.90 11.74
C GLU A 18 -1.10 1.02 12.67
N LEU A 19 0.22 1.22 12.69
CA LEU A 19 1.13 0.49 13.59
C LEU A 19 0.76 0.70 15.07
N ARG A 20 0.52 1.95 15.49
CA ARG A 20 0.11 2.25 16.87
C ARG A 20 -1.25 1.63 17.23
N ALA A 21 -2.20 1.63 16.30
CA ALA A 21 -3.50 0.99 16.51
C ALA A 21 -3.38 -0.53 16.68
N LEU A 22 -2.33 -1.15 16.13
CA LEU A 22 -1.98 -2.55 16.34
C LEU A 22 -1.17 -2.78 17.65
N GLY A 23 -0.92 -1.75 18.45
CA GLY A 23 -0.08 -1.85 19.64
C GLY A 23 1.40 -2.04 19.32
N ILE A 24 1.85 -1.62 18.12
CA ILE A 24 3.25 -1.74 17.68
C ILE A 24 3.98 -0.42 17.95
N GLU A 25 5.13 -0.50 18.59
CA GLU A 25 5.97 0.65 18.90
C GLU A 25 6.61 1.22 17.62
N VAL A 26 6.36 2.50 17.34
CA VAL A 26 6.94 3.23 16.21
C VAL A 26 8.22 3.92 16.70
N ALA A 27 9.36 3.53 16.15
CA ALA A 27 10.67 4.07 16.49
C ALA A 27 10.93 5.43 15.82
N SER A 28 10.62 5.54 14.50
CA SER A 28 10.75 6.80 13.76
C SER A 28 9.80 6.85 12.57
N VAL A 29 9.50 8.08 12.12
CA VAL A 29 8.72 8.37 10.91
C VAL A 29 9.59 9.21 9.99
N GLU A 30 9.91 8.69 8.83
CA GLU A 30 10.80 9.30 7.86
C GLU A 30 10.13 9.35 6.47
N ASP A 31 10.73 10.08 5.52
CA ASP A 31 10.22 10.16 4.15
C ASP A 31 10.02 8.76 3.53
N ALA A 32 8.80 8.45 3.15
CA ALA A 32 8.37 7.20 2.53
C ALA A 32 8.61 5.92 3.36
N ARG A 33 8.90 6.01 4.67
CA ARG A 33 9.07 4.86 5.54
C ARG A 33 8.77 5.15 7.01
N VAL A 34 8.37 4.11 7.72
CA VAL A 34 8.16 4.14 9.19
C VAL A 34 8.95 2.98 9.79
N LEU A 35 9.82 3.29 10.75
CA LEU A 35 10.59 2.28 11.49
C LEU A 35 9.81 1.86 12.72
N PHE A 36 9.81 0.56 13.00
CA PHE A 36 9.17 -0.01 14.19
C PHE A 36 9.96 -1.20 14.74
N SER A 37 9.71 -1.54 15.99
CA SER A 37 10.41 -2.60 16.71
C SER A 37 9.46 -3.73 17.07
N GLY A 38 10.00 -4.95 17.19
CA GLY A 38 9.24 -6.11 17.64
C GLY A 38 9.94 -7.44 17.39
N ASP A 39 9.18 -8.50 17.55
CA ASP A 39 9.53 -9.87 17.23
C ASP A 39 8.91 -10.32 15.89
N TYR A 40 9.02 -11.59 15.56
CA TYR A 40 8.40 -12.14 14.35
C TYR A 40 6.87 -12.15 14.39
N ALA A 41 6.24 -12.21 15.55
CA ALA A 41 4.79 -12.11 15.68
C ALA A 41 4.31 -10.69 15.33
N VAL A 42 5.05 -9.66 15.77
CA VAL A 42 4.83 -8.26 15.39
C VAL A 42 4.99 -8.08 13.88
N MET A 43 6.03 -8.68 13.27
CA MET A 43 6.25 -8.65 11.82
C MET A 43 5.06 -9.26 11.06
N ALA A 44 4.61 -10.45 11.44
CA ALA A 44 3.48 -11.13 10.77
C ALA A 44 2.19 -10.32 10.91
N ARG A 45 1.93 -9.74 12.09
CA ARG A 45 0.80 -8.86 12.32
C ARG A 45 0.88 -7.60 11.46
N ALA A 46 2.05 -6.97 11.34
CA ALA A 46 2.24 -5.83 10.46
C ALA A 46 2.02 -6.19 8.98
N CYS A 47 2.54 -7.33 8.50
CA CYS A 47 2.31 -7.83 7.14
C CYS A 47 0.83 -8.04 6.85
N LEU A 48 0.07 -8.61 7.79
CA LEU A 48 -1.36 -8.88 7.61
C LEU A 48 -2.23 -7.63 7.66
N TRP A 49 -1.94 -6.68 8.54
CA TRP A 49 -2.85 -5.60 8.88
C TRP A 49 -2.55 -4.25 8.24
N LEU A 50 -1.30 -3.97 7.85
CA LEU A 50 -0.97 -2.68 7.23
C LEU A 50 -1.65 -2.53 5.87
N ARG A 51 -2.55 -1.55 5.78
CA ARG A 51 -3.35 -1.26 4.58
C ARG A 51 -2.66 -0.30 3.65
N THR A 52 -1.90 0.66 4.21
CA THR A 52 -1.36 1.80 3.47
C THR A 52 0.15 1.71 3.26
N ALA A 53 0.81 0.72 3.86
CA ALA A 53 2.20 0.38 3.57
C ALA A 53 2.32 -0.39 2.24
N GLU A 54 3.47 -0.21 1.57
CA GLU A 54 3.80 -0.93 0.33
C GLU A 54 4.55 -2.25 0.62
N ARG A 55 5.42 -2.27 1.66
CA ARG A 55 6.20 -3.43 2.10
C ARG A 55 6.50 -3.35 3.60
N VAL A 56 6.76 -4.51 4.18
CA VAL A 56 7.41 -4.67 5.49
C VAL A 56 8.76 -5.32 5.23
N LEU A 57 9.81 -4.73 5.78
CA LEU A 57 11.20 -5.17 5.62
C LEU A 57 11.82 -5.44 7.00
N LEU A 58 12.55 -6.54 7.14
CA LEU A 58 13.37 -6.85 8.32
C LEU A 58 14.77 -6.25 8.13
N VAL A 59 15.17 -5.30 8.94
CA VAL A 59 16.50 -4.69 8.87
C VAL A 59 17.56 -5.68 9.34
N VAL A 60 18.56 -5.91 8.49
CA VAL A 60 19.73 -6.75 8.79
C VAL A 60 20.85 -5.87 9.33
N ASP A 61 21.17 -4.76 8.65
CA ASP A 61 22.23 -3.84 9.03
C ASP A 61 22.04 -2.44 8.44
N THR A 62 22.74 -1.45 9.02
CA THR A 62 22.75 -0.06 8.54
C THR A 62 24.14 0.53 8.75
N PHE A 63 24.74 1.08 7.70
CA PHE A 63 26.09 1.70 7.73
C PHE A 63 26.22 2.79 6.68
N SER A 64 27.27 3.61 6.76
CA SER A 64 27.57 4.64 5.75
C SER A 64 28.50 4.11 4.67
N ALA A 65 28.21 4.44 3.40
CA ALA A 65 29.09 4.12 2.28
C ALA A 65 28.98 5.19 1.17
N THR A 66 30.12 5.73 0.77
CA THR A 66 30.27 6.68 -0.36
C THR A 66 31.04 6.07 -1.53
N THR A 67 31.61 4.87 -1.34
CA THR A 67 32.35 4.11 -2.37
C THR A 67 31.82 2.69 -2.48
N PHE A 68 32.03 2.07 -3.63
CA PHE A 68 31.67 0.66 -3.84
C PHE A 68 32.45 -0.29 -2.92
N ASP A 69 33.70 0.02 -2.59
CA ASP A 69 34.47 -0.78 -1.63
C ASP A 69 33.87 -0.70 -0.23
N ALA A 70 33.48 0.51 0.23
CA ALA A 70 32.79 0.67 1.52
C ALA A 70 31.45 -0.07 1.55
N LEU A 71 30.68 -0.04 0.44
CA LEU A 71 29.44 -0.79 0.29
C LEU A 71 29.68 -2.31 0.39
N PHE A 72 30.72 -2.80 -0.31
CA PHE A 72 31.09 -4.21 -0.30
C PHE A 72 31.52 -4.68 1.09
N GLU A 73 32.45 -4.00 1.74
CA GLU A 73 32.99 -4.42 3.05
C GLU A 73 31.92 -4.28 4.15
N GLY A 74 31.11 -3.22 4.16
CA GLY A 74 29.99 -3.06 5.09
C GLY A 74 28.97 -4.19 4.91
N THR A 75 28.59 -4.50 3.67
CA THR A 75 27.66 -5.61 3.40
C THR A 75 28.25 -6.96 3.81
N LYS A 76 29.53 -7.19 3.56
CA LYS A 76 30.25 -8.42 3.92
C LYS A 76 30.42 -8.58 5.43
N ALA A 77 30.46 -7.49 6.20
CA ALA A 77 30.55 -7.51 7.67
C ALA A 77 29.22 -7.87 8.34
N ALA A 78 28.09 -7.63 7.68
CA ALA A 78 26.75 -7.89 8.21
C ALA A 78 26.50 -9.38 8.51
N LEU A 79 25.61 -9.67 9.47
CA LEU A 79 25.29 -11.04 9.91
C LEU A 79 24.24 -11.69 9.01
N TRP A 80 24.68 -12.39 7.96
CA TRP A 80 23.78 -13.03 6.98
C TRP A 80 23.38 -14.47 7.34
N LYS A 81 24.29 -15.23 7.96
CA LYS A 81 24.08 -16.66 8.24
C LYS A 81 22.81 -16.98 9.03
N PRO A 82 22.35 -16.16 10.00
CA PRO A 82 21.09 -16.40 10.71
C PRO A 82 19.85 -16.34 9.80
N TYR A 83 19.93 -15.61 8.70
CA TYR A 83 18.80 -15.33 7.80
C TYR A 83 18.85 -16.10 6.47
N LEU A 84 20.04 -16.47 6.01
CA LEU A 84 20.25 -17.05 4.70
C LEU A 84 20.81 -18.47 4.83
N ALA A 85 19.99 -19.47 4.51
CA ALA A 85 20.43 -20.85 4.43
C ALA A 85 21.51 -21.03 3.34
N ARG A 86 22.34 -22.09 3.44
CA ARG A 86 23.41 -22.39 2.49
C ARG A 86 22.92 -22.47 1.04
N ASN A 87 21.68 -22.91 0.83
CA ASN A 87 21.08 -23.09 -0.48
C ASN A 87 20.10 -21.99 -0.85
N ALA A 88 20.00 -20.89 -0.09
CA ALA A 88 19.09 -19.78 -0.37
C ALA A 88 19.33 -19.19 -1.77
N ARG A 89 18.26 -18.93 -2.50
CA ARG A 89 18.31 -18.20 -3.76
C ARG A 89 18.19 -16.71 -3.48
N ILE A 90 19.30 -15.97 -3.60
CA ILE A 90 19.39 -14.59 -3.22
C ILE A 90 19.08 -13.69 -4.40
N HIS A 91 18.02 -12.87 -4.27
CA HIS A 91 17.71 -11.80 -5.19
C HIS A 91 17.91 -10.46 -4.50
N VAL A 92 18.61 -9.51 -5.15
CA VAL A 92 18.89 -8.19 -4.57
C VAL A 92 18.15 -7.12 -5.35
N ASN A 93 17.23 -6.43 -4.68
CA ASN A 93 16.62 -5.20 -5.17
C ASN A 93 17.33 -3.98 -4.59
N GLY A 94 17.31 -2.84 -5.29
CA GLY A 94 17.98 -1.65 -4.82
C GLY A 94 17.24 -0.37 -5.09
N LYS A 95 17.52 0.64 -4.25
CA LYS A 95 17.11 2.02 -4.44
C LYS A 95 18.22 2.94 -3.94
N SER A 96 18.51 3.99 -4.68
CA SER A 96 19.43 5.04 -4.21
C SER A 96 18.81 6.41 -4.45
N ALA A 97 18.91 7.29 -3.46
CA ALA A 97 18.43 8.66 -3.54
C ALA A 97 19.33 9.60 -2.74
N LYS A 98 19.66 10.76 -3.34
CA LYS A 98 20.49 11.80 -2.71
C LYS A 98 21.81 11.24 -2.14
N SER A 99 22.44 10.33 -2.87
CA SER A 99 23.63 9.58 -2.44
C SER A 99 24.71 9.59 -3.53
N THR A 100 25.96 9.43 -3.12
CA THR A 100 27.13 9.33 -4.01
C THR A 100 27.03 8.08 -4.88
N LEU A 101 26.60 6.95 -4.30
CA LEU A 101 26.36 5.70 -5.01
C LEU A 101 24.98 5.74 -5.67
N PHE A 102 24.89 6.19 -6.91
CA PHE A 102 23.62 6.36 -7.65
C PHE A 102 23.32 5.23 -8.64
N SER A 103 24.32 4.44 -9.07
CA SER A 103 24.10 3.30 -9.96
C SER A 103 23.47 2.13 -9.18
N VAL A 104 22.15 1.99 -9.29
CA VAL A 104 21.40 0.98 -8.55
C VAL A 104 21.82 -0.44 -8.96
N SER A 105 22.04 -0.71 -10.25
CA SER A 105 22.45 -2.02 -10.77
C SER A 105 23.81 -2.47 -10.22
N ASP A 106 24.77 -1.51 -10.13
CA ASP A 106 26.11 -1.82 -9.60
C ASP A 106 26.03 -2.08 -8.09
N CYS A 107 25.26 -1.26 -7.35
CA CYS A 107 25.02 -1.49 -5.93
C CYS A 107 24.40 -2.87 -5.67
N GLN A 108 23.39 -3.30 -6.46
CA GLN A 108 22.77 -4.63 -6.34
C GLN A 108 23.79 -5.74 -6.58
N SER A 109 24.62 -5.62 -7.61
CA SER A 109 25.66 -6.62 -7.96
C SER A 109 26.71 -6.75 -6.88
N ILE A 110 27.17 -5.61 -6.34
CA ILE A 110 28.19 -5.54 -5.27
C ILE A 110 27.62 -6.15 -3.97
N VAL A 111 26.39 -5.78 -3.60
CA VAL A 111 25.71 -6.33 -2.41
C VAL A 111 25.55 -7.84 -2.56
N LYS A 112 25.07 -8.35 -3.71
CA LYS A 112 24.97 -9.81 -3.94
C LYS A 112 26.32 -10.50 -3.80
N LYS A 113 27.38 -9.96 -4.42
CA LYS A 113 28.73 -10.52 -4.31
C LYS A 113 29.22 -10.56 -2.86
N ALA A 114 29.06 -9.47 -2.11
CA ALA A 114 29.48 -9.38 -0.72
C ALA A 114 28.76 -10.39 0.19
N ILE A 115 27.44 -10.57 -0.01
CA ILE A 115 26.63 -11.58 0.70
C ILE A 115 27.16 -12.99 0.39
N VAL A 116 27.37 -13.30 -0.88
CA VAL A 116 27.87 -14.62 -1.31
C VAL A 116 29.25 -14.91 -0.69
N GLU A 117 30.17 -13.95 -0.65
CA GLU A 117 31.47 -14.13 -0.01
C GLU A 117 31.37 -14.33 1.50
N ASN A 118 30.49 -13.56 2.18
CA ASN A 118 30.21 -13.77 3.61
C ASN A 118 29.71 -15.20 3.87
N LEU A 119 28.70 -15.66 3.11
CA LEU A 119 28.10 -16.98 3.27
C LEU A 119 29.07 -18.13 2.95
N LYS A 120 29.89 -18.00 1.92
CA LYS A 120 30.94 -18.97 1.61
C LYS A 120 31.89 -19.18 2.80
N ARG A 121 32.34 -18.06 3.39
CA ARG A 121 33.17 -18.09 4.62
C ARG A 121 32.41 -18.68 5.81
N ALA A 122 31.17 -18.26 6.03
CA ALA A 122 30.35 -18.68 7.17
C ALA A 122 29.96 -20.16 7.13
N TYR A 123 29.74 -20.71 5.93
CA TYR A 123 29.40 -22.12 5.69
C TYR A 123 30.61 -23.00 5.34
N LYS A 124 31.82 -22.42 5.26
CA LYS A 124 33.07 -23.12 4.87
C LYS A 124 32.90 -23.89 3.58
N THR A 125 32.44 -23.24 2.51
CA THR A 125 32.16 -23.84 1.21
C THR A 125 32.58 -22.91 0.07
N ASP A 126 33.00 -23.46 -1.05
CA ASP A 126 33.32 -22.67 -2.24
C ASP A 126 32.12 -22.43 -3.15
N THR A 127 31.00 -23.16 -2.91
CA THR A 127 29.80 -23.06 -3.75
C THR A 127 28.53 -22.95 -2.92
N LEU A 128 27.60 -22.11 -3.38
CA LEU A 128 26.24 -21.98 -2.84
C LEU A 128 25.28 -22.44 -3.96
N PRO A 129 24.48 -23.50 -3.76
CA PRO A 129 23.74 -24.14 -4.86
C PRO A 129 22.48 -23.36 -5.32
N GLU A 130 22.05 -22.33 -4.63
CA GLU A 130 20.86 -21.48 -4.93
C GLU A 130 19.59 -22.31 -5.30
N THR A 131 19.37 -23.46 -4.66
CA THR A 131 18.24 -24.37 -4.93
C THR A 131 17.10 -24.26 -3.91
N GLY A 132 17.30 -23.46 -2.87
CA GLY A 132 16.34 -23.28 -1.78
C GLY A 132 15.30 -22.17 -2.04
N ALA A 133 14.67 -21.74 -0.95
CA ALA A 133 13.71 -20.65 -0.98
C ALA A 133 14.36 -19.35 -1.48
N GLU A 134 13.57 -18.59 -2.23
CA GLU A 134 14.00 -17.25 -2.65
C GLU A 134 13.94 -16.29 -1.46
N VAL A 135 15.03 -15.55 -1.25
CA VAL A 135 15.10 -14.48 -0.26
C VAL A 135 15.44 -13.17 -0.97
N ILE A 136 14.55 -12.23 -0.86
CA ILE A 136 14.71 -10.90 -1.46
C ILE A 136 15.41 -10.00 -0.45
N VAL A 137 16.59 -9.52 -0.82
CA VAL A 137 17.36 -8.52 -0.09
C VAL A 137 17.08 -7.15 -0.70
N GLU A 138 16.66 -6.21 0.10
CA GLU A 138 16.47 -4.80 -0.30
C GLU A 138 17.69 -4.00 0.16
N VAL A 139 18.42 -3.35 -0.77
CA VAL A 139 19.44 -2.36 -0.47
C VAL A 139 18.90 -0.96 -0.72
N GLY A 140 18.72 -0.19 0.34
CA GLY A 140 18.32 1.21 0.28
C GLY A 140 19.51 2.11 0.60
N ILE A 141 19.86 3.05 -0.27
CA ILE A 141 20.90 4.06 -0.01
C ILE A 141 20.25 5.43 -0.01
N LEU A 142 20.27 6.09 1.14
CA LEU A 142 19.69 7.42 1.30
C LEU A 142 20.67 8.32 2.01
N LYS A 143 21.10 9.41 1.37
CA LYS A 143 22.11 10.36 1.91
C LYS A 143 23.35 9.63 2.40
N ASP A 144 23.86 8.72 1.57
CA ASP A 144 25.04 7.88 1.81
C ASP A 144 24.92 6.89 3.00
N VAL A 145 23.74 6.73 3.57
CA VAL A 145 23.43 5.69 4.55
C VAL A 145 22.79 4.49 3.84
N VAL A 146 23.45 3.35 3.93
CA VAL A 146 22.99 2.06 3.42
C VAL A 146 22.14 1.38 4.46
N THR A 147 20.98 0.88 4.04
CA THR A 147 20.14 -0.02 4.83
C THR A 147 20.03 -1.34 4.07
N LEU A 148 20.43 -2.43 4.68
CA LEU A 148 20.25 -3.79 4.18
C LEU A 148 19.07 -4.43 4.91
N ALA A 149 18.10 -4.94 4.18
CA ALA A 149 16.91 -5.53 4.77
C ALA A 149 16.40 -6.73 3.96
N LEU A 150 15.62 -7.61 4.59
CA LEU A 150 14.91 -8.71 3.94
C LEU A 150 13.47 -8.30 3.67
N ASP A 151 12.98 -8.55 2.47
CA ASP A 151 11.58 -8.30 2.13
C ASP A 151 10.68 -9.40 2.71
N CYS A 152 9.88 -9.05 3.71
CA CYS A 152 8.93 -9.96 4.33
C CYS A 152 7.73 -10.28 3.41
N CYS A 153 7.46 -9.45 2.42
CA CYS A 153 6.20 -9.47 1.66
C CYS A 153 6.25 -10.30 0.37
N GLY A 154 7.39 -10.29 -0.35
CA GLY A 154 7.50 -10.81 -1.70
C GLY A 154 6.75 -9.91 -2.70
N ALA A 155 5.51 -10.23 -3.04
CA ALA A 155 4.66 -9.28 -3.75
C ALA A 155 4.31 -8.09 -2.85
N GLY A 156 4.22 -6.87 -3.40
CA GLY A 156 3.87 -5.68 -2.60
C GLY A 156 2.52 -5.81 -1.88
N LEU A 157 2.34 -5.13 -0.75
CA LEU A 157 1.11 -5.22 0.05
C LEU A 157 -0.14 -4.76 -0.70
N SER A 158 -0.01 -3.92 -1.73
CA SER A 158 -1.12 -3.57 -2.62
C SER A 158 -1.77 -4.79 -3.28
N ARG A 159 -1.02 -5.86 -3.50
CA ARG A 159 -1.57 -7.11 -4.07
C ARG A 159 -2.29 -7.91 -2.99
N ARG A 160 -3.55 -7.54 -2.67
CA ARG A 160 -4.39 -8.19 -1.65
C ARG A 160 -4.83 -9.62 -2.03
N GLY A 161 -4.76 -9.96 -3.32
CA GLY A 161 -5.21 -11.25 -3.83
C GLY A 161 -6.62 -11.25 -4.44
N TYR A 162 -7.45 -10.24 -4.20
CA TYR A 162 -8.80 -10.22 -4.76
C TYR A 162 -8.87 -9.73 -6.21
N ARG A 163 -7.94 -8.88 -6.65
CA ARG A 163 -7.91 -8.40 -8.05
C ARG A 163 -7.27 -9.45 -8.95
N THR A 164 -8.03 -9.96 -9.90
CA THR A 164 -7.61 -11.02 -10.83
C THR A 164 -7.57 -10.57 -12.27
N PHE A 165 -8.18 -9.43 -12.60
CA PHE A 165 -8.28 -8.93 -13.96
C PHE A 165 -7.57 -7.58 -14.07
N ASN A 166 -6.80 -7.40 -15.14
CA ASN A 166 -6.13 -6.13 -15.41
C ASN A 166 -7.15 -5.14 -15.96
N VAL A 167 -7.24 -3.99 -15.32
CA VAL A 167 -7.97 -2.80 -15.81
C VAL A 167 -6.91 -1.75 -16.13
N PRO A 168 -7.06 -0.94 -17.17
CA PRO A 168 -6.13 0.14 -17.42
C PRO A 168 -6.03 1.09 -16.23
N ALA A 169 -4.82 1.36 -15.75
CA ALA A 169 -4.47 2.34 -14.72
C ALA A 169 -5.36 2.38 -13.45
N PRO A 170 -5.63 1.24 -12.79
CA PRO A 170 -6.44 1.25 -11.58
C PRO A 170 -5.68 1.92 -10.43
N ILE A 171 -6.41 2.57 -9.51
CA ILE A 171 -5.81 2.99 -8.24
C ILE A 171 -5.31 1.77 -7.47
N SER A 172 -4.09 1.85 -6.88
CA SER A 172 -3.58 0.75 -6.07
C SER A 172 -4.41 0.57 -4.80
N GLU A 173 -4.49 -0.66 -4.30
CA GLU A 173 -5.26 -0.97 -3.09
C GLU A 173 -4.74 -0.20 -1.87
N THR A 174 -3.42 -0.03 -1.73
CA THR A 174 -2.81 0.76 -0.67
C THR A 174 -3.21 2.23 -0.73
N LEU A 175 -3.30 2.81 -1.92
CA LEU A 175 -3.75 4.19 -2.10
C LEU A 175 -5.27 4.32 -1.92
N GLY A 176 -6.06 3.36 -2.41
CA GLY A 176 -7.51 3.30 -2.19
C GLY A 176 -7.86 3.25 -0.70
N ALA A 177 -7.22 2.34 0.04
CA ALA A 177 -7.34 2.25 1.49
C ALA A 177 -6.93 3.56 2.19
N ALA A 178 -5.83 4.19 1.73
CA ALA A 178 -5.37 5.45 2.29
C ALA A 178 -6.40 6.57 2.12
N ILE A 179 -7.05 6.69 0.95
CA ILE A 179 -8.10 7.68 0.70
C ILE A 179 -9.29 7.44 1.62
N VAL A 180 -9.74 6.19 1.75
CA VAL A 180 -10.84 5.82 2.65
C VAL A 180 -10.50 6.18 4.11
N LEU A 181 -9.31 5.84 4.60
CA LEU A 181 -8.89 6.18 5.97
C LEU A 181 -8.68 7.69 6.18
N LEU A 182 -8.24 8.42 5.15
CA LEU A 182 -8.09 9.87 5.19
C LEU A 182 -9.43 10.61 5.14
N SER A 183 -10.47 10.01 4.57
CA SER A 183 -11.84 10.51 4.61
C SER A 183 -12.49 10.38 5.99
N GLN A 184 -11.79 9.78 6.95
CA GLN A 184 -12.26 9.46 8.31
C GLN A 184 -13.37 8.41 8.36
N TYR A 185 -13.54 7.64 7.27
CA TYR A 185 -14.45 6.50 7.27
C TYR A 185 -13.92 5.38 8.18
N ASN A 186 -14.79 4.86 9.02
CA ASN A 186 -14.53 3.78 10.00
C ASN A 186 -15.58 2.67 9.99
N GLY A 187 -16.61 2.78 9.12
CA GLY A 187 -17.69 1.83 9.02
C GLY A 187 -19.02 2.25 9.69
N ASP A 188 -19.03 3.39 10.40
CA ASP A 188 -20.19 3.84 11.19
C ASP A 188 -21.22 4.64 10.38
N CYS A 189 -20.93 4.92 9.12
CA CYS A 189 -21.79 5.71 8.23
C CYS A 189 -21.73 5.16 6.80
N PRO A 190 -22.69 5.52 5.92
CA PRO A 190 -22.65 5.18 4.51
C PRO A 190 -21.39 5.69 3.81
N LEU A 191 -20.87 4.89 2.84
CA LEU A 191 -19.81 5.32 1.93
C LEU A 191 -20.26 5.14 0.48
N ILE A 192 -20.01 6.16 -0.33
CA ILE A 192 -20.36 6.16 -1.75
C ILE A 192 -19.11 6.43 -2.59
N ASP A 193 -18.86 5.58 -3.58
CA ASP A 193 -17.93 5.86 -4.67
C ASP A 193 -18.71 5.94 -5.99
N PRO A 194 -18.96 7.15 -6.51
CA PRO A 194 -19.81 7.34 -7.69
C PRO A 194 -19.11 7.08 -9.01
N MET A 195 -17.80 6.77 -9.02
CA MET A 195 -16.98 6.43 -10.19
C MET A 195 -15.95 5.38 -9.79
N CYS A 196 -16.46 4.21 -9.35
CA CYS A 196 -15.67 3.21 -8.64
C CYS A 196 -14.70 2.41 -9.52
N GLY A 197 -14.82 2.47 -10.84
CA GLY A 197 -13.99 1.71 -11.77
C GLY A 197 -13.99 0.23 -11.43
N SER A 198 -12.85 -0.32 -11.01
CA SER A 198 -12.71 -1.72 -10.60
C SER A 198 -13.12 -2.02 -9.15
N GLY A 199 -13.70 -1.05 -8.43
CA GLY A 199 -14.23 -1.21 -7.08
C GLY A 199 -13.22 -1.13 -5.95
N THR A 200 -12.00 -0.64 -6.18
CA THR A 200 -10.93 -0.67 -5.17
C THR A 200 -11.32 0.04 -3.87
N MET A 201 -11.80 1.29 -3.94
CA MET A 201 -12.14 2.04 -2.71
C MET A 201 -13.35 1.47 -1.96
N PRO A 202 -14.45 1.08 -2.62
CA PRO A 202 -15.55 0.39 -1.95
C PRO A 202 -15.14 -0.94 -1.30
N ILE A 203 -14.27 -1.72 -1.94
CA ILE A 203 -13.77 -2.99 -1.39
C ILE A 203 -12.90 -2.73 -0.15
N GLU A 204 -11.94 -1.81 -0.21
CA GLU A 204 -11.11 -1.44 0.94
C GLU A 204 -11.97 -0.85 2.08
N ALA A 205 -13.01 -0.07 1.76
CA ALA A 205 -13.94 0.44 2.75
C ALA A 205 -14.72 -0.69 3.46
N ALA A 206 -15.20 -1.68 2.72
CA ALA A 206 -15.86 -2.85 3.30
C ALA A 206 -14.92 -3.65 4.21
N MET A 207 -13.66 -3.86 3.80
CA MET A 207 -12.66 -4.52 4.64
C MET A 207 -12.35 -3.71 5.91
N ILE A 208 -12.37 -2.37 5.85
CA ILE A 208 -12.19 -1.50 7.02
C ILE A 208 -13.40 -1.64 7.97
N ALA A 209 -14.61 -1.52 7.46
CA ALA A 209 -15.84 -1.62 8.25
C ALA A 209 -16.01 -2.99 8.93
N LEU A 210 -15.59 -4.05 8.25
CA LEU A 210 -15.62 -5.43 8.76
C LEU A 210 -14.43 -5.77 9.67
N HIS A 211 -13.52 -4.83 9.92
CA HIS A 211 -12.26 -5.09 10.62
C HIS A 211 -11.52 -6.30 10.03
N MET A 212 -11.49 -6.43 8.72
CA MET A 212 -10.83 -7.53 8.00
C MET A 212 -9.40 -7.14 7.63
N ALA A 213 -8.43 -7.93 8.04
CA ALA A 213 -7.02 -7.69 7.69
C ALA A 213 -6.79 -7.87 6.18
N PRO A 214 -6.19 -6.89 5.48
CA PRO A 214 -6.06 -6.91 4.01
C PRO A 214 -5.09 -8.00 3.51
N GLY A 215 -4.23 -8.52 4.39
CA GLY A 215 -3.28 -9.58 4.08
C GLY A 215 -3.81 -11.01 4.19
N LEU A 216 -5.08 -11.22 4.61
CA LEU A 216 -5.64 -12.57 4.81
C LEU A 216 -5.70 -13.43 3.55
N GLY A 217 -5.91 -12.81 2.38
CA GLY A 217 -6.09 -13.50 1.09
C GLY A 217 -4.81 -13.73 0.30
N ARG A 218 -3.60 -13.59 0.92
CA ARG A 218 -2.32 -13.71 0.25
C ARG A 218 -1.28 -14.43 1.09
N GLU A 219 -0.18 -14.87 0.44
CA GLU A 219 1.02 -15.38 1.07
C GLU A 219 2.09 -14.28 1.17
N PHE A 220 3.06 -14.49 2.06
CA PHE A 220 4.19 -13.60 2.28
C PHE A 220 5.51 -14.36 2.10
N ALA A 221 6.54 -13.68 1.56
CA ALA A 221 7.85 -14.30 1.34
C ALA A 221 8.47 -14.83 2.65
N ALA A 222 8.22 -14.14 3.77
CA ALA A 222 8.72 -14.56 5.07
C ALA A 222 8.17 -15.93 5.54
N GLU A 223 7.02 -16.38 5.03
CA GLU A 223 6.46 -17.70 5.36
C GLU A 223 7.35 -18.85 4.87
N ALA A 224 8.16 -18.60 3.85
CA ALA A 224 9.12 -19.58 3.31
C ALA A 224 10.52 -19.51 3.95
N TRP A 225 10.75 -18.60 4.91
CA TRP A 225 12.06 -18.48 5.54
C TRP A 225 12.36 -19.64 6.49
N PRO A 226 13.48 -20.37 6.30
CA PRO A 226 13.78 -21.56 7.10
C PRO A 226 14.04 -21.30 8.57
N PHE A 227 14.38 -20.04 8.92
CA PHE A 227 14.64 -19.61 10.30
C PHE A 227 13.40 -19.12 11.04
N LEU A 228 12.27 -18.98 10.33
CA LEU A 228 11.01 -18.55 10.90
C LEU A 228 10.13 -19.76 11.23
N ASP A 229 9.58 -19.79 12.45
CA ASP A 229 8.60 -20.79 12.82
C ASP A 229 7.32 -20.62 11.98
N ALA A 230 6.88 -21.69 11.32
CA ALA A 230 5.67 -21.70 10.50
C ALA A 230 4.41 -21.32 11.31
N ALA A 231 4.40 -21.51 12.61
CA ALA A 231 3.31 -21.11 13.50
C ALA A 231 3.11 -19.60 13.59
N VAL A 232 4.13 -18.79 13.33
CA VAL A 232 4.05 -17.32 13.43
C VAL A 232 2.96 -16.73 12.54
N PHE A 233 2.95 -17.07 11.26
CA PHE A 233 1.91 -16.57 10.34
C PHE A 233 0.56 -17.28 10.53
N SER A 234 0.54 -18.57 10.90
CA SER A 234 -0.72 -19.29 11.14
C SER A 234 -1.48 -18.69 12.33
N HIS A 235 -0.83 -18.44 13.44
CA HIS A 235 -1.43 -17.78 14.61
C HIS A 235 -1.88 -16.35 14.30
N ALA A 236 -1.05 -15.58 13.59
CA ALA A 236 -1.42 -14.22 13.20
C ALA A 236 -2.65 -14.19 12.26
N ARG A 237 -2.79 -15.17 11.35
CA ARG A 237 -3.96 -15.32 10.47
C ARG A 237 -5.21 -15.77 11.25
N GLU A 238 -5.08 -16.67 12.20
CA GLU A 238 -6.18 -17.13 13.05
C GLU A 238 -6.74 -15.95 13.83
N ALA A 239 -5.90 -15.22 14.56
CA ALA A 239 -6.30 -14.02 15.28
C ALA A 239 -6.93 -12.96 14.35
N ALA A 240 -6.41 -12.80 13.14
CA ALA A 240 -6.97 -11.86 12.16
C ALA A 240 -8.34 -12.31 11.61
N ARG A 241 -8.61 -13.62 11.50
CA ARG A 241 -9.93 -14.16 11.12
C ARG A 241 -10.95 -14.03 12.23
N GLU A 242 -10.53 -14.20 13.48
CA GLU A 242 -11.39 -14.03 14.66
C GLU A 242 -11.80 -12.57 14.86
N ALA A 243 -10.92 -11.61 14.51
CA ALA A 243 -11.19 -10.19 14.60
C ALA A 243 -12.21 -9.66 13.59
N VAL A 244 -12.62 -10.46 12.58
CA VAL A 244 -13.59 -10.02 11.56
C VAL A 244 -14.97 -9.87 12.19
N LEU A 245 -15.56 -8.69 12.02
CA LEU A 245 -16.91 -8.35 12.50
C LEU A 245 -17.97 -8.94 11.55
N ARG A 246 -18.46 -10.12 11.86
CA ARG A 246 -19.37 -10.89 10.99
C ARG A 246 -20.80 -10.38 10.98
N ASP A 247 -21.24 -9.71 12.05
CA ASP A 247 -22.60 -9.18 12.21
C ASP A 247 -22.77 -7.77 11.64
N VAL A 248 -21.66 -7.14 11.24
CA VAL A 248 -21.67 -5.81 10.61
C VAL A 248 -22.05 -5.94 9.13
N LYS A 249 -22.99 -5.11 8.69
CA LYS A 249 -23.37 -4.96 7.28
C LYS A 249 -22.98 -3.55 6.82
N PRO A 250 -21.81 -3.38 6.20
CA PRO A 250 -21.38 -2.05 5.76
C PRO A 250 -22.35 -1.46 4.71
N ASP A 251 -22.79 -0.24 4.91
CA ASP A 251 -23.56 0.50 3.93
C ASP A 251 -22.63 1.18 2.93
N ILE A 252 -22.34 0.46 1.85
CA ILE A 252 -21.39 0.91 0.83
C ILE A 252 -22.02 0.77 -0.55
N LEU A 253 -22.00 1.87 -1.30
CA LEU A 253 -22.47 1.94 -2.68
C LEU A 253 -21.32 2.29 -3.63
N GLY A 254 -21.03 1.40 -4.58
CA GLY A 254 -20.15 1.66 -5.71
C GLY A 254 -20.95 1.86 -7.00
N CYS A 255 -20.76 2.99 -7.66
CA CYS A 255 -21.38 3.28 -8.96
C CYS A 255 -20.32 3.47 -10.03
N ASP A 256 -20.65 3.10 -11.25
CA ASP A 256 -19.91 3.47 -12.46
C ASP A 256 -20.89 3.56 -13.64
N ILE A 257 -20.55 4.32 -14.66
CA ILE A 257 -21.32 4.39 -15.90
C ILE A 257 -21.11 3.13 -16.76
N ASP A 258 -19.96 2.47 -16.60
CA ASP A 258 -19.59 1.27 -17.34
C ASP A 258 -20.09 0.01 -16.64
N ALA A 259 -21.04 -0.68 -17.27
CA ALA A 259 -21.58 -1.95 -16.81
C ALA A 259 -20.48 -3.04 -16.66
N HIS A 260 -19.47 -3.03 -17.55
CA HIS A 260 -18.36 -3.97 -17.46
C HIS A 260 -17.50 -3.73 -16.21
N ALA A 261 -17.24 -2.46 -15.85
CA ALA A 261 -16.56 -2.12 -14.61
C ALA A 261 -17.33 -2.64 -13.38
N ILE A 262 -18.66 -2.49 -13.36
CA ILE A 262 -19.51 -3.01 -12.29
C ILE A 262 -19.47 -4.54 -12.19
N ASP A 263 -19.42 -5.25 -13.31
CA ASP A 263 -19.28 -6.72 -13.29
C ASP A 263 -17.90 -7.17 -12.76
N LEU A 264 -16.84 -6.42 -13.03
CA LEU A 264 -15.54 -6.64 -12.41
C LEU A 264 -15.58 -6.38 -10.89
N CYS A 265 -16.24 -5.31 -10.45
CA CYS A 265 -16.44 -5.01 -9.03
C CYS A 265 -17.08 -6.19 -8.29
N LYS A 266 -18.16 -6.75 -8.83
CA LYS A 266 -18.84 -7.94 -8.25
C LYS A 266 -17.91 -9.14 -8.12
N LYS A 267 -17.08 -9.41 -9.16
CA LYS A 267 -16.10 -10.51 -9.16
C LYS A 267 -15.01 -10.28 -8.11
N HIS A 268 -14.49 -9.06 -8.02
CA HIS A 268 -13.46 -8.69 -7.03
C HIS A 268 -14.01 -8.76 -5.60
N ALA A 269 -15.20 -8.22 -5.35
CA ALA A 269 -15.85 -8.25 -4.04
C ALA A 269 -16.14 -9.71 -3.59
N LYS A 270 -16.66 -10.55 -4.51
CA LYS A 270 -16.86 -11.99 -4.24
C LYS A 270 -15.55 -12.67 -3.85
N LYS A 271 -14.45 -12.39 -4.55
CA LYS A 271 -13.14 -12.98 -4.24
C LYS A 271 -12.56 -12.45 -2.93
N ALA A 272 -12.82 -11.19 -2.57
CA ALA A 272 -12.48 -10.62 -1.27
C ALA A 272 -13.35 -11.16 -0.12
N GLY A 273 -14.42 -11.87 -0.41
CA GLY A 273 -15.36 -12.40 0.59
C GLY A 273 -16.22 -11.31 1.25
N ILE A 274 -16.53 -10.24 0.53
CA ILE A 274 -17.28 -9.09 1.05
C ILE A 274 -18.51 -8.78 0.22
N MET A 275 -19.45 -8.04 0.81
CA MET A 275 -20.64 -7.53 0.14
C MET A 275 -20.58 -6.00 0.04
N VAL A 276 -20.87 -5.50 -1.15
CA VAL A 276 -20.99 -4.07 -1.49
C VAL A 276 -22.17 -3.95 -2.45
N THR A 277 -22.95 -2.89 -2.34
CA THR A 277 -24.01 -2.56 -3.30
C THR A 277 -23.38 -1.93 -4.54
N TRP A 278 -23.72 -2.46 -5.72
CA TRP A 278 -23.18 -2.00 -6.99
C TRP A 278 -24.29 -1.54 -7.93
N ALA A 279 -24.11 -0.41 -8.59
CA ALA A 279 -25.07 0.13 -9.55
C ALA A 279 -24.39 0.68 -10.81
N VAL A 280 -24.94 0.36 -11.99
CA VAL A 280 -24.61 1.08 -13.23
C VAL A 280 -25.37 2.39 -13.19
N ARG A 281 -24.66 3.48 -12.90
CA ARG A 281 -25.29 4.79 -12.67
C ARG A 281 -24.30 5.92 -12.97
N PRO A 282 -24.66 6.89 -13.81
CA PRO A 282 -23.85 8.08 -14.01
C PRO A 282 -23.93 9.00 -12.78
N VAL A 283 -22.88 9.76 -12.50
CA VAL A 283 -22.77 10.60 -11.29
C VAL A 283 -23.92 11.63 -11.16
N GLN A 284 -24.49 12.10 -12.28
CA GLN A 284 -25.60 13.05 -12.30
C GLN A 284 -26.88 12.49 -11.65
N GLN A 285 -27.01 11.17 -11.63
CA GLN A 285 -28.18 10.49 -11.08
C GLN A 285 -27.94 10.02 -9.63
N LEU A 286 -26.83 10.42 -9.02
CA LEU A 286 -26.61 10.14 -7.62
C LEU A 286 -27.60 10.97 -6.81
N GLN A 287 -28.51 10.27 -6.15
CA GLN A 287 -29.43 10.85 -5.16
C GLN A 287 -29.07 10.29 -3.80
N ALA A 288 -28.97 11.15 -2.84
CA ALA A 288 -28.65 10.77 -1.47
C ALA A 288 -29.57 11.55 -0.53
N ASP A 289 -30.89 11.23 -0.61
CA ASP A 289 -31.87 11.82 0.28
C ASP A 289 -31.53 11.45 1.72
N ASN A 290 -31.09 12.44 2.50
CA ASN A 290 -30.70 12.32 3.92
C ASN A 290 -29.53 11.37 4.23
N ILE A 291 -28.63 11.07 3.27
CA ILE A 291 -27.42 10.29 3.56
C ILE A 291 -26.40 11.18 4.27
N ASN A 292 -26.16 10.86 5.54
CA ASN A 292 -25.08 11.41 6.34
C ASN A 292 -23.86 10.47 6.23
N GLY A 293 -22.98 10.69 5.22
CA GLY A 293 -21.96 9.73 4.88
C GLY A 293 -20.68 10.33 4.31
N VAL A 294 -19.93 9.46 3.65
CA VAL A 294 -18.65 9.79 3.02
C VAL A 294 -18.72 9.50 1.53
N ILE A 295 -18.34 10.46 0.71
CA ILE A 295 -18.10 10.27 -0.72
C ILE A 295 -16.59 10.20 -0.94
N VAL A 296 -16.12 9.15 -1.59
CA VAL A 296 -14.75 9.00 -2.10
C VAL A 296 -14.80 8.88 -3.61
N CYS A 297 -13.90 9.53 -4.33
CA CYS A 297 -13.95 9.53 -5.78
C CYS A 297 -12.57 9.68 -6.41
N ASN A 298 -12.32 8.85 -7.42
CA ASN A 298 -11.14 8.92 -8.30
C ASN A 298 -11.61 9.13 -9.75
N PRO A 299 -12.01 10.36 -10.13
CA PRO A 299 -12.51 10.64 -11.47
C PRO A 299 -11.39 10.60 -12.51
N PRO A 300 -11.69 10.51 -13.81
CA PRO A 300 -10.72 10.66 -14.90
C PRO A 300 -9.95 11.99 -14.78
N TYR A 301 -8.62 11.93 -15.02
CA TYR A 301 -7.75 13.11 -14.87
C TYR A 301 -7.67 13.97 -16.13
N GLY A 302 -8.00 13.39 -17.31
CA GLY A 302 -7.89 14.07 -18.60
C GLY A 302 -6.44 14.29 -19.02
N GLU A 303 -5.69 13.21 -19.22
CA GLU A 303 -4.26 13.28 -19.58
C GLU A 303 -4.03 13.82 -20.98
N ARG A 304 -4.95 13.58 -21.92
CA ARG A 304 -4.94 14.12 -23.29
C ARG A 304 -5.86 15.33 -23.43
N MET A 305 -5.62 16.16 -24.43
CA MET A 305 -6.32 17.44 -24.57
C MET A 305 -7.85 17.33 -24.74
N LEU A 306 -8.35 16.34 -25.47
CA LEU A 306 -9.79 16.06 -25.59
C LEU A 306 -10.35 15.51 -24.27
N GLU A 307 -9.69 14.54 -23.68
CA GLU A 307 -10.02 13.95 -22.37
C GLU A 307 -10.01 15.01 -21.25
N ARG A 308 -9.15 16.04 -21.36
CA ARG A 308 -9.09 17.14 -20.40
C ARG A 308 -10.37 17.96 -20.39
N LYS A 309 -10.93 18.32 -21.54
CA LYS A 309 -12.21 19.07 -21.65
C LYS A 309 -13.37 18.25 -21.08
N GLU A 310 -13.38 16.95 -21.36
CA GLU A 310 -14.38 16.03 -20.83
C GLU A 310 -14.28 15.89 -19.29
N ALA A 311 -13.06 15.74 -18.76
CA ALA A 311 -12.82 15.72 -17.32
C ALA A 311 -13.25 17.03 -16.64
N GLU A 312 -12.96 18.20 -17.25
CA GLU A 312 -13.39 19.49 -16.74
C GLU A 312 -14.93 19.65 -16.74
N ALA A 313 -15.61 19.14 -17.79
CA ALA A 313 -17.07 19.11 -17.82
C ALA A 313 -17.63 18.20 -16.72
N LEU A 314 -17.02 17.02 -16.53
CA LEU A 314 -17.38 16.09 -15.46
C LEU A 314 -17.22 16.72 -14.08
N TYR A 315 -16.14 17.46 -13.82
CA TYR A 315 -15.92 18.12 -12.52
C TYR A 315 -16.99 19.18 -12.19
N ARG A 316 -17.50 19.91 -13.20
CA ARG A 316 -18.65 20.83 -13.03
C ARG A 316 -19.93 20.08 -12.67
N VAL A 317 -20.15 18.94 -13.31
CA VAL A 317 -21.28 18.04 -13.03
C VAL A 317 -21.17 17.49 -11.61
N MET A 318 -19.99 16.99 -11.21
CA MET A 318 -19.74 16.53 -9.85
C MET A 318 -20.02 17.62 -8.81
N ALA A 319 -19.55 18.84 -9.05
CA ALA A 319 -19.79 19.95 -8.18
C ALA A 319 -21.29 20.22 -7.95
N LYS A 320 -22.07 20.22 -9.06
CA LYS A 320 -23.53 20.39 -8.98
C LYS A 320 -24.21 19.25 -8.24
N THR A 321 -23.85 17.99 -8.55
CA THR A 321 -24.44 16.81 -7.91
C THR A 321 -24.08 16.76 -6.42
N PHE A 322 -22.81 16.95 -6.07
CA PHE A 322 -22.39 16.84 -4.67
C PHE A 322 -22.82 18.03 -3.82
N SER A 323 -23.17 19.18 -4.41
CA SER A 323 -23.73 20.31 -3.67
C SER A 323 -25.15 20.03 -3.13
N THR A 324 -25.84 19.01 -3.62
CA THR A 324 -27.14 18.57 -3.09
C THR A 324 -26.99 17.55 -1.95
N LEU A 325 -25.77 17.16 -1.59
CA LEU A 325 -25.44 16.13 -0.60
C LEU A 325 -24.74 16.75 0.62
N ASP A 326 -25.30 17.83 1.17
CA ASP A 326 -24.68 18.65 2.22
C ASP A 326 -24.30 17.90 3.50
N ALA A 327 -25.00 16.80 3.80
CA ALA A 327 -24.68 15.92 4.93
C ALA A 327 -23.50 14.97 4.68
N CYS A 328 -22.89 14.98 3.49
CA CYS A 328 -21.75 14.13 3.16
C CYS A 328 -20.41 14.89 3.20
N SER A 329 -19.37 14.23 3.69
CA SER A 329 -17.99 14.66 3.38
C SER A 329 -17.60 14.16 2.00
N VAL A 330 -16.89 15.00 1.22
CA VAL A 330 -16.50 14.65 -0.17
C VAL A 330 -14.98 14.62 -0.27
N ASN A 331 -14.44 13.54 -0.80
CA ASN A 331 -13.00 13.29 -0.91
C ASN A 331 -12.64 12.89 -2.34
N ILE A 332 -11.99 13.77 -3.08
CA ILE A 332 -11.71 13.60 -4.51
C ILE A 332 -10.20 13.61 -4.73
N ILE A 333 -9.66 12.55 -5.33
CA ILE A 333 -8.26 12.53 -5.76
C ILE A 333 -8.16 12.83 -7.25
N THR A 334 -7.29 13.76 -7.64
CA THR A 334 -7.03 14.07 -9.05
C THR A 334 -5.63 14.65 -9.25
N ALA A 335 -5.08 14.45 -10.45
CA ALA A 335 -3.85 15.10 -10.92
C ALA A 335 -4.12 16.45 -11.59
N HIS A 336 -5.38 16.84 -11.80
CA HIS A 336 -5.73 18.07 -12.51
C HIS A 336 -5.41 19.32 -11.68
N LYS A 337 -4.47 20.14 -12.18
CA LYS A 337 -3.95 21.31 -11.43
C LYS A 337 -5.00 22.38 -11.12
N ASP A 338 -5.98 22.59 -12.02
CA ASP A 338 -7.04 23.60 -11.91
C ASP A 338 -8.33 23.05 -11.30
N PHE A 339 -8.28 21.88 -10.65
CA PHE A 339 -9.47 21.18 -10.18
C PHE A 339 -10.42 22.09 -9.37
N GLU A 340 -9.94 22.77 -8.34
CA GLU A 340 -10.79 23.59 -7.47
C GLU A 340 -11.45 24.77 -8.20
N ARG A 341 -10.74 25.38 -9.16
CA ARG A 341 -11.29 26.45 -9.97
C ARG A 341 -12.46 25.94 -10.83
N ILE A 342 -12.32 24.73 -11.38
CA ILE A 342 -13.34 24.11 -12.26
C ILE A 342 -14.49 23.56 -11.42
N TYR A 343 -14.18 22.94 -10.27
CA TYR A 343 -15.14 22.42 -9.31
C TYR A 343 -15.96 23.56 -8.63
N GLY A 344 -15.42 24.78 -8.63
CA GLY A 344 -16.10 25.98 -8.11
C GLY A 344 -16.11 26.13 -6.59
N ARG A 345 -15.38 25.27 -5.87
CA ARG A 345 -15.26 25.33 -4.41
C ARG A 345 -13.83 25.05 -3.99
N ARG A 346 -13.30 25.83 -3.04
CA ARG A 346 -12.02 25.57 -2.40
C ARG A 346 -12.17 24.45 -1.37
N ALA A 347 -11.23 23.49 -1.38
CA ALA A 347 -11.21 22.39 -0.43
C ALA A 347 -10.85 22.87 0.99
N ASP A 348 -11.45 22.24 1.99
CA ASP A 348 -11.15 22.49 3.39
C ASP A 348 -9.76 21.96 3.75
N LYS A 349 -9.36 20.84 3.11
CA LYS A 349 -8.02 20.25 3.25
C LYS A 349 -7.51 19.69 1.93
N ARG A 350 -6.20 19.77 1.72
CA ARG A 350 -5.50 19.19 0.56
C ARG A 350 -4.35 18.32 1.03
N ARG A 351 -4.17 17.18 0.41
CA ARG A 351 -3.02 16.31 0.64
C ARG A 351 -2.38 15.92 -0.67
N LYS A 352 -1.08 16.18 -0.81
CA LYS A 352 -0.30 15.72 -1.96
C LYS A 352 -0.04 14.23 -1.83
N LEU A 353 -0.33 13.47 -2.88
CA LEU A 353 -0.17 12.02 -2.99
C LEU A 353 0.42 11.68 -4.35
N SER A 354 0.63 10.39 -4.60
CA SER A 354 1.08 9.88 -5.90
C SER A 354 0.27 8.65 -6.30
N ASN A 355 -0.25 8.64 -7.54
CA ASN A 355 -0.93 7.49 -8.13
C ASN A 355 -0.15 7.01 -9.35
N GLY A 356 0.42 5.79 -9.30
CA GLY A 356 1.21 5.23 -10.39
C GLY A 356 2.42 6.09 -10.81
N GLY A 357 3.03 6.84 -9.86
CA GLY A 357 4.12 7.79 -10.15
C GLY A 357 3.64 9.19 -10.52
N MET A 358 2.36 9.38 -10.85
CA MET A 358 1.77 10.68 -11.17
C MET A 358 1.46 11.47 -9.90
N PRO A 359 1.94 12.73 -9.76
CA PRO A 359 1.56 13.59 -8.65
C PRO A 359 0.07 13.90 -8.66
N CYS A 360 -0.62 13.62 -7.56
CA CYS A 360 -2.05 13.88 -7.37
C CYS A 360 -2.29 14.69 -6.11
N THR A 361 -3.46 15.28 -6.01
CA THR A 361 -3.93 15.93 -4.79
C THR A 361 -5.27 15.32 -4.37
N LEU A 362 -5.36 14.90 -3.11
CA LEU A 362 -6.62 14.58 -2.47
C LEU A 362 -7.23 15.87 -1.92
N TYR A 363 -8.38 16.25 -2.46
CA TYR A 363 -9.19 17.38 -2.04
C TYR A 363 -10.30 16.89 -1.12
N GLN A 364 -10.35 17.44 0.09
CA GLN A 364 -11.30 17.03 1.11
C GLN A 364 -12.24 18.20 1.43
N TYR A 365 -13.53 17.94 1.36
CA TYR A 365 -14.61 18.86 1.68
C TYR A 365 -15.40 18.27 2.85
N PHE A 366 -15.32 18.93 4.00
CA PHE A 366 -15.98 18.43 5.19
C PHE A 366 -17.48 18.79 5.19
N ARG A 367 -18.24 18.01 5.94
CA ARG A 367 -19.67 18.31 6.19
C ARG A 367 -19.81 19.72 6.75
N ARG A 368 -20.88 20.35 6.40
CA ARG A 368 -21.30 21.62 6.98
C ARG A 368 -22.35 21.40 8.08
#